data_3ca7b3a56cfab1713586cbc159043ea0
#
_entry.id   3ca7b3a56cfab1713586cbc159043ea0
#
_cell.length_a   1.000
_cell.length_b   1.000
_cell.length_c   1.000
_cell.angle_alpha   90.00
_cell.angle_beta   90.00
_cell.angle_gamma   90.00
#
_symmetry.space_group_name_H-M   'P 1'
#
loop_
_entity.id
_entity.type
_entity.pdbx_description
1 polymer ?
#
loop_
_entity_poly.entity_id
_entity_poly.type
_entity_poly.pdbx_seq_one_letter_code
_entity_poly.pdbx_strand_id
1 'polypeptide(L)'
;MSQKSPVNDWFFKGYEAANGVYPVQAAYRMSQAILGLKAAVEKAMAKNGGKKPSTDELVAAMTGLEWQSPGGLIQMKLADGHQAIQPIAFSRTKYNPDLKRVDLVDIQYFAAECVNPPPGVKALDWIKGGMQGAKCN
;
A
#
# COMPACT_ATOMS: atom_id res chain seq x y z
N MET A 1 -8.36 -0.50 8.85
CA MET A 1 -7.40 -1.14 9.71
C MET A 1 -6.06 -1.02 9.12
N SER A 2 -5.30 -0.27 9.74
CA SER A 2 -4.02 0.18 9.26
C SER A 2 -3.01 -0.12 10.34
N GLN A 3 -1.83 -0.43 9.91
CA GLN A 3 -0.71 -0.48 10.85
C GLN A 3 -0.64 0.86 11.59
N LYS A 4 -0.41 0.83 12.89
CA LYS A 4 -0.16 2.06 13.65
C LYS A 4 1.07 2.75 13.08
N SER A 5 0.85 3.89 12.44
CA SER A 5 1.92 4.72 11.88
C SER A 5 1.48 6.19 11.88
N PRO A 6 2.44 7.14 11.95
CA PRO A 6 2.10 8.56 11.87
C PRO A 6 1.28 8.94 10.63
N VAL A 7 1.57 8.33 9.49
CA VAL A 7 0.85 8.56 8.22
C VAL A 7 -0.59 8.06 8.31
N ASN A 8 -0.80 6.91 8.96
CA ASN A 8 -2.15 6.42 9.17
C ASN A 8 -2.95 7.27 10.15
N ASP A 9 -2.34 7.65 11.26
CA ASP A 9 -3.00 8.48 12.27
C ASP A 9 -3.40 9.84 11.70
N TRP A 10 -2.53 10.45 10.89
CA TRP A 10 -2.82 11.66 10.15
C TRP A 10 -4.00 11.48 9.19
N PHE A 11 -3.97 10.43 8.36
CA PHE A 11 -5.02 10.15 7.39
C PHE A 11 -6.36 9.86 8.06
N PHE A 12 -6.36 8.98 9.07
CA PHE A 12 -7.58 8.56 9.76
C PHE A 12 -8.28 9.74 10.44
N LYS A 13 -7.53 10.51 11.25
CA LYS A 13 -8.06 11.68 11.96
C LYS A 13 -8.54 12.77 10.99
N GLY A 14 -7.77 13.05 9.94
CA GLY A 14 -8.14 14.04 8.94
C GLY A 14 -9.39 13.63 8.15
N TYR A 15 -9.49 12.37 7.78
CA TYR A 15 -10.67 11.85 7.07
C TYR A 15 -11.93 11.89 7.94
N GLU A 16 -11.83 11.43 9.19
CA GLU A 16 -12.94 11.44 10.16
C GLU A 16 -13.41 12.87 10.44
N ALA A 17 -12.48 13.79 10.67
CA ALA A 17 -12.80 15.21 10.91
C ALA A 17 -13.52 15.87 9.71
N ALA A 18 -13.12 15.52 8.48
CA ALA A 18 -13.70 16.09 7.28
C ALA A 18 -15.05 15.49 6.87
N ASN A 19 -15.29 14.21 7.19
CA ASN A 19 -16.45 13.46 6.67
C ASN A 19 -17.41 12.97 7.76
N GLY A 20 -17.06 13.03 9.03
CA GLY A 20 -17.89 12.53 10.14
C GLY A 20 -18.02 11.00 10.19
N VAL A 21 -17.25 10.26 9.37
CA VAL A 21 -17.25 8.80 9.27
C VAL A 21 -15.84 8.25 9.12
N TYR A 22 -15.65 6.99 9.44
CA TYR A 22 -14.36 6.32 9.27
C TYR A 22 -14.02 6.07 7.81
N PRO A 23 -12.74 6.14 7.42
CA PRO A 23 -12.31 5.85 6.07
C PRO A 23 -12.56 4.38 5.71
N VAL A 24 -13.13 4.17 4.53
CA VAL A 24 -13.34 2.85 3.93
C VAL A 24 -12.16 2.44 3.04
N GLN A 25 -12.15 1.19 2.58
CA GLN A 25 -11.06 0.68 1.75
C GLN A 25 -10.74 1.56 0.53
N ALA A 26 -11.77 2.08 -0.15
CA ALA A 26 -11.57 2.96 -1.30
C ALA A 26 -10.81 4.25 -0.96
N ALA A 27 -11.10 4.85 0.22
CA ALA A 27 -10.38 6.03 0.69
C ALA A 27 -8.90 5.73 0.97
N TYR A 28 -8.60 4.59 1.58
CA TYR A 28 -7.22 4.12 1.76
C TYR A 28 -6.50 3.93 0.44
N ARG A 29 -7.13 3.26 -0.55
CA ARG A 29 -6.53 3.03 -1.87
C ARG A 29 -6.25 4.33 -2.62
N MET A 30 -7.19 5.27 -2.58
CA MET A 30 -6.99 6.58 -3.20
C MET A 30 -5.85 7.36 -2.54
N SER A 31 -5.78 7.37 -1.21
CA SER A 31 -4.67 8.03 -0.50
C SER A 31 -3.32 7.40 -0.82
N GLN A 32 -3.24 6.07 -0.96
CA GLN A 32 -2.03 5.37 -1.42
C GLN A 32 -1.59 5.84 -2.81
N ALA A 33 -2.53 5.93 -3.76
CA ALA A 33 -2.24 6.36 -5.12
C ALA A 33 -1.76 7.82 -5.18
N ILE A 34 -2.42 8.73 -4.46
CA ILE A 34 -2.04 10.14 -4.42
C ILE A 34 -0.67 10.34 -3.78
N LEU A 35 -0.38 9.65 -2.68
CA LEU A 35 0.95 9.72 -2.03
C LEU A 35 2.04 9.13 -2.91
N GLY A 36 1.76 8.06 -3.65
CA GLY A 36 2.67 7.49 -4.64
C GLY A 36 2.95 8.44 -5.80
N LEU A 37 1.90 9.09 -6.33
CA LEU A 37 2.07 10.11 -7.37
C LEU A 37 2.91 11.30 -6.86
N LYS A 38 2.64 11.78 -5.65
CA LYS A 38 3.45 12.83 -5.01
C LYS A 38 4.91 12.42 -4.94
N ALA A 39 5.20 11.21 -4.44
CA ALA A 39 6.57 10.71 -4.32
C ALA A 39 7.26 10.57 -5.70
N ALA A 40 6.53 10.14 -6.74
CA ALA A 40 7.04 10.06 -8.10
C ALA A 40 7.37 11.45 -8.67
N VAL A 41 6.50 12.43 -8.47
CA VAL A 41 6.72 13.82 -8.89
C VAL A 41 7.96 14.39 -8.21
N GLU A 42 8.08 14.25 -6.89
CA GLU A 42 9.23 14.74 -6.12
C GLU A 42 10.55 14.08 -6.59
N LYS A 43 10.53 12.75 -6.82
CA LYS A 43 11.68 12.02 -7.34
C LYS A 43 12.08 12.47 -8.76
N ALA A 44 11.10 12.73 -9.63
CA ALA A 44 11.35 13.23 -10.98
C ALA A 44 11.89 14.68 -10.95
N MET A 45 11.27 15.56 -10.15
CA MET A 45 11.72 16.95 -9.98
C MET A 45 13.14 17.06 -9.43
N ALA A 46 13.49 16.17 -8.48
CA ALA A 46 14.87 16.12 -7.96
C ALA A 46 15.91 15.79 -9.04
N LYS A 47 15.50 15.04 -10.09
CA LYS A 47 16.40 14.67 -11.20
C LYS A 47 16.47 15.71 -12.30
N ASN A 48 15.39 16.48 -12.53
CA ASN A 48 15.29 17.42 -13.65
C ASN A 48 15.49 18.90 -13.25
N GLY A 49 16.08 19.14 -12.08
CA GLY A 49 16.35 20.50 -11.59
C GLY A 49 15.13 21.27 -11.12
N GLY A 50 14.13 20.59 -10.58
CA GLY A 50 12.92 21.18 -10.01
C GLY A 50 11.85 21.56 -11.02
N LYS A 51 11.99 21.18 -12.28
CA LYS A 51 11.00 21.46 -13.34
C LYS A 51 9.80 20.51 -13.25
N LYS A 52 8.65 20.94 -13.77
CA LYS A 52 7.49 20.08 -13.93
C LYS A 52 7.87 18.86 -14.79
N PRO A 53 7.72 17.62 -14.28
CA PRO A 53 8.11 16.44 -15.03
C PRO A 53 7.13 16.17 -16.19
N SER A 54 7.67 15.61 -17.26
CA SER A 54 6.91 14.98 -18.33
C SER A 54 6.29 13.67 -17.89
N THR A 55 5.38 13.11 -18.68
CA THR A 55 4.80 11.78 -18.41
C THR A 55 5.86 10.70 -18.37
N ASP A 56 6.83 10.71 -19.30
CA ASP A 56 7.89 9.71 -19.36
C ASP A 56 8.82 9.79 -18.15
N GLU A 57 9.14 10.99 -17.68
CA GLU A 57 9.92 11.20 -16.45
C GLU A 57 9.16 10.67 -15.21
N LEU A 58 7.84 10.83 -15.16
CA LEU A 58 7.01 10.28 -14.07
C LEU A 58 6.98 8.75 -14.12
N VAL A 59 6.79 8.15 -15.29
CA VAL A 59 6.83 6.69 -15.45
C VAL A 59 8.17 6.15 -15.02
N ALA A 60 9.28 6.75 -15.47
CA ALA A 60 10.62 6.36 -15.05
C ALA A 60 10.83 6.54 -13.53
N ALA A 61 10.28 7.58 -12.93
CA ALA A 61 10.37 7.83 -11.49
C ALA A 61 9.58 6.80 -10.67
N MET A 62 8.47 6.28 -11.19
CA MET A 62 7.67 5.25 -10.53
C MET A 62 8.36 3.89 -10.48
N THR A 63 9.22 3.59 -11.45
CA THR A 63 9.96 2.32 -11.48
C THR A 63 10.81 2.16 -10.21
N GLY A 64 10.56 1.08 -9.45
CA GLY A 64 11.22 0.80 -8.19
C GLY A 64 10.97 1.82 -7.08
N LEU A 65 9.90 2.63 -7.19
CA LEU A 65 9.53 3.61 -6.17
C LEU A 65 8.97 2.91 -4.93
N GLU A 66 9.35 3.42 -3.77
CA GLU A 66 8.79 3.02 -2.48
C GLU A 66 8.26 4.25 -1.73
N TRP A 67 7.12 4.11 -1.06
CA TRP A 67 6.57 5.20 -0.24
C TRP A 67 5.73 4.68 0.92
N GLN A 68 5.70 5.47 1.99
CA GLN A 68 4.82 5.20 3.12
C GLN A 68 3.39 5.64 2.81
N SER A 69 2.45 4.79 3.17
CA SER A 69 1.02 5.06 3.03
C SER A 69 0.27 4.75 4.34
N PRO A 70 -1.00 5.17 4.48
CA PRO A 70 -1.82 4.77 5.61
C PRO A 70 -1.98 3.25 5.78
N GLY A 71 -1.83 2.48 4.69
CA GLY A 71 -1.88 1.02 4.70
C GLY A 71 -0.52 0.32 4.87
N GLY A 72 0.55 1.08 5.09
CA GLY A 72 1.91 0.58 5.21
C GLY A 72 2.80 0.95 4.02
N LEU A 73 3.96 0.32 3.92
CA LEU A 73 4.92 0.54 2.84
C LEU A 73 4.38 -0.03 1.53
N ILE A 74 4.38 0.79 0.50
CA ILE A 74 4.06 0.41 -0.88
C ILE A 74 5.36 0.38 -1.68
N GLN A 75 5.52 -0.64 -2.54
CA GLN A 75 6.75 -0.85 -3.32
C GLN A 75 6.40 -1.22 -4.75
N MET A 76 6.92 -0.49 -5.73
CA MET A 76 6.79 -0.81 -7.15
C MET A 76 7.81 -1.88 -7.52
N LYS A 77 7.48 -3.16 -7.30
CA LYS A 77 8.44 -4.29 -7.41
C LYS A 77 8.11 -5.33 -8.49
N LEU A 78 6.85 -5.50 -8.84
CA LEU A 78 6.45 -6.48 -9.85
C LEU A 78 6.28 -5.84 -11.23
N ALA A 79 6.20 -6.67 -12.27
CA ALA A 79 6.07 -6.22 -13.67
C ALA A 79 7.11 -5.14 -14.02
N ASP A 80 8.39 -5.45 -13.77
CA ASP A 80 9.52 -4.55 -14.02
C ASP A 80 9.37 -3.16 -13.34
N GLY A 81 8.77 -3.16 -12.15
CA GLY A 81 8.53 -1.94 -11.39
C GLY A 81 7.26 -1.18 -11.73
N HIS A 82 6.36 -1.76 -12.52
CA HIS A 82 5.07 -1.15 -12.91
C HIS A 82 3.89 -1.64 -12.07
N GLN A 83 4.10 -2.63 -11.19
CA GLN A 83 3.07 -3.13 -10.29
C GLN A 83 3.49 -3.00 -8.84
N ALA A 84 2.64 -2.38 -8.04
CA ALA A 84 2.86 -2.20 -6.61
C ALA A 84 2.55 -3.47 -5.81
N ILE A 85 3.37 -3.73 -4.79
CA ILE A 85 3.10 -4.69 -3.73
C ILE A 85 2.94 -3.97 -2.40
N GLN A 86 2.21 -4.59 -1.48
CA GLN A 86 1.99 -4.08 -0.13
C GLN A 86 1.74 -5.21 0.86
N PRO A 87 1.92 -4.98 2.17
CA PRO A 87 1.50 -5.90 3.20
C PRO A 87 -0.01 -6.17 3.14
N ILE A 88 -0.41 -7.35 3.58
CA ILE A 88 -1.82 -7.73 3.74
C ILE A 88 -2.11 -8.09 5.19
N ALA A 89 -3.35 -7.88 5.62
CA ALA A 89 -3.83 -8.31 6.92
C ALA A 89 -4.98 -9.28 6.77
N PHE A 90 -4.97 -10.34 7.58
CA PHE A 90 -6.09 -11.24 7.80
C PHE A 90 -6.60 -11.08 9.22
N SER A 91 -7.90 -11.22 9.42
CA SER A 91 -8.52 -11.05 10.73
C SER A 91 -9.83 -11.80 10.80
N ARG A 92 -10.31 -11.99 12.03
CA ARG A 92 -11.68 -12.44 12.27
C ARG A 92 -12.59 -11.24 12.50
N THR A 93 -13.85 -11.34 12.08
CA THR A 93 -14.88 -10.36 12.39
C THR A 93 -15.57 -10.73 13.70
N LYS A 94 -15.84 -9.76 14.55
CA LYS A 94 -16.60 -9.90 15.80
C LYS A 94 -17.57 -8.74 15.93
N TYR A 95 -18.85 -9.05 16.15
CA TYR A 95 -19.83 -8.01 16.43
C TYR A 95 -19.59 -7.40 17.82
N ASN A 96 -19.58 -6.08 17.88
CA ASN A 96 -19.45 -5.29 19.10
C ASN A 96 -20.82 -4.68 19.41
N PRO A 97 -21.55 -5.19 20.41
CA PRO A 97 -22.90 -4.71 20.74
C PRO A 97 -22.92 -3.29 21.31
N ASP A 98 -21.87 -2.89 22.03
CA ASP A 98 -21.77 -1.56 22.64
C ASP A 98 -21.64 -0.46 21.60
N LEU A 99 -20.86 -0.72 20.54
CA LEU A 99 -20.64 0.20 19.44
C LEU A 99 -21.55 -0.07 18.23
N LYS A 100 -22.41 -1.11 18.30
CA LYS A 100 -23.32 -1.54 17.24
C LYS A 100 -22.64 -1.68 15.87
N ARG A 101 -21.43 -2.22 15.86
CA ARG A 101 -20.62 -2.40 14.65
C ARG A 101 -19.85 -3.72 14.67
N VAL A 102 -19.31 -4.08 13.52
CA VAL A 102 -18.37 -5.20 13.40
C VAL A 102 -16.95 -4.69 13.59
N ASP A 103 -16.24 -5.21 14.58
CA ASP A 103 -14.82 -5.00 14.78
C ASP A 103 -14.03 -6.14 14.18
N LEU A 104 -12.77 -5.90 13.86
CA LEU A 104 -11.83 -6.93 13.47
C LEU A 104 -10.93 -7.28 14.65
N VAL A 105 -10.82 -8.55 14.93
CA VAL A 105 -10.02 -9.12 16.02
C VAL A 105 -9.01 -10.12 15.47
N ASP A 106 -8.00 -10.45 16.26
CA ASP A 106 -6.94 -11.40 15.91
C ASP A 106 -6.28 -11.07 14.57
N ILE A 107 -5.89 -9.81 14.40
CA ILE A 107 -5.32 -9.30 13.16
C ILE A 107 -3.90 -9.86 13.00
N GLN A 108 -3.66 -10.57 11.90
CA GLN A 108 -2.35 -11.05 11.48
C GLN A 108 -1.89 -10.27 10.25
N TYR A 109 -0.67 -9.76 10.28
CA TYR A 109 -0.06 -9.05 9.17
C TYR A 109 0.97 -9.93 8.48
N PHE A 110 0.96 -9.88 7.14
CA PHE A 110 1.92 -10.56 6.30
C PHE A 110 2.67 -9.54 5.47
N ALA A 111 3.99 -9.68 5.41
CA ALA A 111 4.83 -8.82 4.59
C ALA A 111 4.44 -8.91 3.11
N ALA A 112 4.72 -7.88 2.35
CA ALA A 112 4.41 -7.85 0.92
C ALA A 112 5.06 -9.02 0.17
N GLU A 113 6.29 -9.36 0.52
CA GLU A 113 7.07 -10.44 -0.08
C GLU A 113 6.61 -11.85 0.36
N CYS A 114 5.77 -11.94 1.40
CA CYS A 114 5.13 -13.20 1.78
C CYS A 114 3.98 -13.57 0.85
N VAL A 115 3.26 -12.58 0.36
CA VAL A 115 1.99 -12.75 -0.37
C VAL A 115 2.07 -12.40 -1.85
N ASN A 116 3.25 -12.06 -2.33
CA ASN A 116 3.51 -11.76 -3.74
C ASN A 116 4.69 -12.58 -4.26
N PRO A 117 4.68 -12.98 -5.55
CA PRO A 117 5.77 -13.73 -6.14
C PRO A 117 7.06 -12.90 -6.18
N PRO A 118 8.23 -13.55 -6.25
CA PRO A 118 9.47 -12.87 -6.57
C PRO A 118 9.40 -12.16 -7.94
N PRO A 119 10.20 -11.11 -8.17
CA PRO A 119 10.29 -10.45 -9.47
C PRO A 119 10.55 -11.44 -10.61
N GLY A 120 9.87 -11.26 -11.75
CA GLY A 120 10.00 -12.13 -12.92
C GLY A 120 9.23 -13.46 -12.86
N VAL A 121 8.62 -13.79 -11.73
CA VAL A 121 7.82 -15.03 -11.58
C VAL A 121 6.34 -14.72 -11.73
N LYS A 122 5.65 -15.47 -12.61
CA LYS A 122 4.19 -15.33 -12.75
C LYS A 122 3.48 -15.84 -11.50
N ALA A 123 2.51 -15.08 -11.00
CA ALA A 123 1.80 -15.38 -9.75
C ALA A 123 1.16 -16.78 -9.74
N LEU A 124 0.53 -17.18 -10.84
CA LEU A 124 -0.12 -18.50 -10.94
C LEU A 124 0.89 -19.65 -10.86
N ASP A 125 2.03 -19.52 -11.53
CA ASP A 125 3.08 -20.54 -11.53
C ASP A 125 3.75 -20.62 -10.14
N TRP A 126 3.94 -19.48 -9.50
CA TRP A 126 4.45 -19.41 -8.13
C TRP A 126 3.52 -20.12 -7.14
N ILE A 127 2.21 -19.87 -7.21
CA ILE A 127 1.21 -20.52 -6.34
C ILE A 127 1.20 -22.03 -6.59
N LYS A 128 1.16 -22.47 -7.85
CA LYS A 128 1.20 -23.89 -8.20
C LYS A 128 2.50 -24.57 -7.77
N GLY A 129 3.62 -23.86 -7.76
CA GLY A 129 4.91 -24.32 -7.29
C GLY A 129 5.09 -24.27 -5.77
N GLY A 130 4.03 -24.04 -4.99
CA GLY A 130 4.09 -24.02 -3.53
C GLY A 130 4.71 -22.74 -2.95
N MET A 131 4.62 -21.64 -3.67
CA MET A 131 5.06 -20.30 -3.22
C MET A 131 6.54 -20.26 -2.78
N GLN A 132 7.41 -20.92 -3.51
CA GLN A 132 8.85 -20.96 -3.21
C GLN A 132 9.44 -19.54 -3.14
N GLY A 133 10.28 -19.29 -2.10
CA GLY A 133 10.92 -18.00 -1.86
C GLY A 133 10.02 -16.94 -1.20
N ALA A 134 8.82 -17.30 -0.74
CA ALA A 134 7.99 -16.43 0.09
C ALA A 134 8.73 -16.01 1.37
N LYS A 135 8.76 -14.71 1.67
CA LYS A 135 9.41 -14.16 2.88
C LYS A 135 8.33 -13.77 3.89
N CYS A 136 7.96 -14.73 4.73
CA CYS A 136 6.83 -14.57 5.68
C CYS A 136 7.25 -14.22 7.12
N ASN A 137 8.54 -14.06 7.37
CA ASN A 137 9.10 -13.73 8.70
C ASN A 137 9.38 -12.24 8.84
#